data_8118a1cef117299872b71d24c0bb861c
#
_entry.id   8118a1cef117299872b71d24c0bb861c
#
_cell.length_a   1.000
_cell.length_b   1.000
_cell.length_c   1.000
_cell.angle_alpha   90.00
_cell.angle_beta   90.00
_cell.angle_gamma   90.00
#
_symmetry.space_group_name_H-M   'P 1'
#
loop_
_entity.id
_entity.type
_entity.pdbx_description
1 polymer ?
#
loop_
_entity_poly.entity_id
_entity_poly.type
_entity_poly.pdbx_seq_one_letter_code
_entity_poly.pdbx_strand_id
1 'polypeptide(L)'
;MGVYEELQARGLIAQVTNEEEIRKMVNEGKAVFYIGFDPTADSLHVGHFMALCLMKRLQMAGNKPIALIGGGTGMVGDPSGRTDMRTMMTVETIQHNCDCFKKQMSRFIDFSEGKAMMVNNAEWLMNLNYIDFLREIGPHFSVNNMLRAECYKQRMEKGLSFLEFNYMLMQSYDFYELFQRYGCNMQFGGDDQWSNMLGGTELIRRKLGKDAHAMTITLLLNSEGKKMGKTQSGAVWLDPDKTTPFEFYQYWRNVGDADVLKCLRMLTFLPLEQIDEMDKWEGSQLNQAKEILAYELTSLVHGEEEAKKAQESARALFAGGAAAEMPTAELSDADLSDGSIDLLSIVQKSGLCASRSEARRNVEQGGVSVDGEIVKDIKTVYTKEQLSGEGIVVKRGKKNFRRVVVK
;
A
#
# COMPACT_ATOMS: atom_id res chain seq x y z
N MET A 1 -25.89 -12.28 -2.95
CA MET A 1 -25.22 -11.55 -1.84
C MET A 1 -24.99 -10.13 -2.31
N GLY A 2 -25.40 -9.12 -1.53
CA GLY A 2 -25.11 -7.72 -1.85
C GLY A 2 -23.64 -7.39 -1.57
N VAL A 3 -23.16 -6.25 -2.10
CA VAL A 3 -21.77 -5.83 -1.88
C VAL A 3 -21.45 -5.55 -0.41
N TYR A 4 -22.41 -5.04 0.36
CA TYR A 4 -22.24 -4.82 1.79
C TYR A 4 -21.97 -6.13 2.55
N GLU A 5 -22.77 -7.15 2.29
CA GLU A 5 -22.62 -8.47 2.89
C GLU A 5 -21.30 -9.13 2.45
N GLU A 6 -20.88 -8.91 1.21
CA GLU A 6 -19.57 -9.36 0.72
C GLU A 6 -18.43 -8.68 1.47
N LEU A 7 -18.49 -7.35 1.66
CA LEU A 7 -17.48 -6.61 2.43
C LEU A 7 -17.41 -7.11 3.88
N GLN A 8 -18.56 -7.40 4.49
CA GLN A 8 -18.64 -7.96 5.84
C GLN A 8 -18.03 -9.37 5.93
N ALA A 9 -18.38 -10.26 4.99
CA ALA A 9 -17.85 -11.62 4.94
C ALA A 9 -16.34 -11.65 4.67
N ARG A 10 -15.81 -10.65 3.95
CA ARG A 10 -14.36 -10.49 3.72
C ARG A 10 -13.62 -9.85 4.90
N GLY A 11 -14.32 -9.43 5.96
CA GLY A 11 -13.73 -8.79 7.13
C GLY A 11 -13.22 -7.36 6.87
N LEU A 12 -13.81 -6.67 5.89
CA LEU A 12 -13.37 -5.34 5.48
C LEU A 12 -14.01 -4.22 6.29
N ILE A 13 -15.18 -4.42 6.89
CA ILE A 13 -15.91 -3.38 7.63
C ILE A 13 -15.38 -3.27 9.06
N ALA A 14 -15.00 -2.06 9.49
CA ALA A 14 -14.59 -1.77 10.86
C ALA A 14 -15.64 -0.94 11.60
N GLN A 15 -15.94 0.27 11.15
CA GLN A 15 -16.92 1.17 11.77
C GLN A 15 -17.83 1.78 10.70
N VAL A 16 -19.08 2.05 11.08
CA VAL A 16 -20.10 2.65 10.20
C VAL A 16 -20.93 3.67 10.97
N THR A 17 -21.34 4.77 10.33
CA THR A 17 -22.20 5.79 10.95
C THR A 17 -23.66 5.34 11.02
N ASN A 18 -24.17 4.65 10.00
CA ASN A 18 -25.53 4.12 9.92
C ASN A 18 -25.53 2.88 9.03
N GLU A 19 -25.58 1.71 9.67
CA GLU A 19 -25.45 0.43 8.97
C GLU A 19 -26.56 0.19 7.95
N GLU A 20 -27.80 0.47 8.33
CA GLU A 20 -28.97 0.18 7.50
C GLU A 20 -28.98 1.01 6.22
N GLU A 21 -28.74 2.32 6.34
CA GLU A 21 -28.71 3.23 5.21
C GLU A 21 -27.50 2.98 4.30
N ILE A 22 -26.31 2.74 4.87
CA ILE A 22 -25.10 2.41 4.11
C ILE A 22 -25.30 1.12 3.34
N ARG A 23 -25.80 0.06 3.99
CA ARG A 23 -26.11 -1.24 3.36
C ARG A 23 -27.03 -1.06 2.16
N LYS A 24 -28.14 -0.36 2.35
CA LYS A 24 -29.08 -0.08 1.29
C LYS A 24 -28.43 0.69 0.14
N MET A 25 -27.73 1.76 0.45
CA MET A 25 -27.13 2.66 -0.52
C MET A 25 -26.08 1.93 -1.40
N VAL A 26 -25.15 1.18 -0.79
CA VAL A 26 -24.08 0.50 -1.54
C VAL A 26 -24.60 -0.71 -2.31
N ASN A 27 -25.59 -1.44 -1.77
CA ASN A 27 -26.20 -2.59 -2.45
C ASN A 27 -27.07 -2.18 -3.64
N GLU A 28 -27.66 -0.99 -3.60
CA GLU A 28 -28.47 -0.43 -4.71
C GLU A 28 -27.61 0.32 -5.75
N GLY A 29 -26.29 0.40 -5.57
CA GLY A 29 -25.39 1.14 -6.46
C GLY A 29 -25.59 2.65 -6.45
N LYS A 30 -26.11 3.21 -5.34
CA LYS A 30 -26.46 4.62 -5.20
C LYS A 30 -25.42 5.46 -4.44
N ALA A 31 -24.36 4.84 -3.94
CA ALA A 31 -23.32 5.60 -3.28
C ALA A 31 -22.47 6.34 -4.31
N VAL A 32 -22.38 7.65 -4.14
CA VAL A 32 -21.31 8.47 -4.68
C VAL A 32 -20.34 8.69 -3.54
N PHE A 33 -19.20 8.06 -3.58
CA PHE A 33 -18.30 7.98 -2.44
C PHE A 33 -16.89 8.43 -2.78
N TYR A 34 -16.14 8.87 -1.77
CA TYR A 34 -14.75 9.21 -1.98
C TYR A 34 -13.81 8.50 -1.00
N ILE A 35 -12.57 8.33 -1.45
CA ILE A 35 -11.41 8.01 -0.63
C ILE A 35 -10.32 9.04 -0.95
N GLY A 36 -9.70 9.59 0.10
CA GLY A 36 -8.60 10.55 -0.02
C GLY A 36 -7.24 9.86 -0.07
N PHE A 37 -6.35 10.40 -0.90
CA PHE A 37 -4.98 9.93 -1.07
C PHE A 37 -4.02 11.12 -1.06
N ASP A 38 -3.29 11.30 0.04
CA ASP A 38 -2.24 12.29 0.12
C ASP A 38 -1.02 11.85 -0.69
N PRO A 39 -0.55 12.65 -1.65
CA PRO A 39 0.53 12.30 -2.57
C PRO A 39 1.91 12.44 -1.92
N THR A 40 2.17 11.64 -0.88
CA THR A 40 3.39 11.70 -0.06
C THR A 40 4.61 11.02 -0.67
N ALA A 41 4.45 10.40 -1.84
CA ALA A 41 5.48 9.78 -2.66
C ALA A 41 5.02 9.77 -4.12
N ASP A 42 5.91 9.51 -5.05
CA ASP A 42 5.65 9.38 -6.49
C ASP A 42 5.07 8.00 -6.88
N SER A 43 4.69 7.18 -5.92
CA SER A 43 4.00 5.91 -6.14
C SER A 43 3.05 5.58 -5.01
N LEU A 44 1.96 4.88 -5.35
CA LEU A 44 1.14 4.13 -4.42
C LEU A 44 1.92 2.89 -3.94
N HIS A 45 1.57 2.39 -2.77
CA HIS A 45 2.17 1.20 -2.17
C HIS A 45 1.09 0.27 -1.60
N VAL A 46 1.47 -0.91 -1.14
CA VAL A 46 0.55 -1.91 -0.57
C VAL A 46 -0.38 -1.34 0.51
N GLY A 47 0.04 -0.32 1.26
CA GLY A 47 -0.83 0.35 2.23
C GLY A 47 -2.06 1.05 1.61
N HIS A 48 -1.97 1.49 0.36
CA HIS A 48 -3.10 2.06 -0.40
C HIS A 48 -3.92 0.99 -1.14
N PHE A 49 -3.33 -0.19 -1.34
CA PHE A 49 -3.88 -1.23 -2.19
C PHE A 49 -5.26 -1.69 -1.74
N MET A 50 -5.47 -1.82 -0.43
CA MET A 50 -6.77 -2.23 0.12
C MET A 50 -7.87 -1.19 -0.18
N ALA A 51 -7.55 0.10 -0.11
CA ALA A 51 -8.48 1.16 -0.49
C ALA A 51 -8.84 1.11 -1.99
N LEU A 52 -7.86 0.83 -2.85
CA LEU A 52 -8.09 0.65 -4.29
C LEU A 52 -8.95 -0.58 -4.59
N CYS A 53 -8.72 -1.70 -3.90
CA CYS A 53 -9.56 -2.91 -4.03
C CYS A 53 -10.99 -2.64 -3.58
N LEU A 54 -11.19 -1.87 -2.49
CA LEU A 54 -12.51 -1.45 -2.04
C LEU A 54 -13.21 -0.58 -3.09
N MET A 55 -12.52 0.45 -3.61
CA MET A 55 -13.08 1.31 -4.66
C MET A 55 -13.50 0.51 -5.88
N LYS A 56 -12.65 -0.40 -6.36
CA LYS A 56 -12.95 -1.28 -7.50
C LYS A 56 -14.17 -2.15 -7.22
N ARG A 57 -14.26 -2.77 -6.04
CA ARG A 57 -15.37 -3.63 -5.64
C ARG A 57 -16.70 -2.90 -5.60
N LEU A 58 -16.72 -1.72 -4.98
CA LEU A 58 -17.89 -0.87 -4.95
C LEU A 58 -18.28 -0.34 -6.34
N GLN A 59 -17.31 -0.01 -7.20
CA GLN A 59 -17.58 0.37 -8.58
C GLN A 59 -18.20 -0.77 -9.37
N MET A 60 -17.70 -2.00 -9.21
CA MET A 60 -18.30 -3.21 -9.85
C MET A 60 -19.75 -3.44 -9.42
N ALA A 61 -20.11 -3.02 -8.20
CA ALA A 61 -21.48 -3.06 -7.69
C ALA A 61 -22.35 -1.84 -8.11
N GLY A 62 -21.86 -1.02 -9.04
CA GLY A 62 -22.60 0.13 -9.60
C GLY A 62 -22.44 1.45 -8.85
N ASN A 63 -21.68 1.49 -7.75
CA ASN A 63 -21.40 2.72 -7.02
C ASN A 63 -20.37 3.59 -7.76
N LYS A 64 -20.36 4.90 -7.49
CA LYS A 64 -19.51 5.87 -8.19
C LYS A 64 -18.38 6.35 -7.29
N PRO A 65 -17.14 5.88 -7.49
CA PRO A 65 -15.99 6.33 -6.74
C PRO A 65 -15.48 7.71 -7.19
N ILE A 66 -15.06 8.51 -6.21
CA ILE A 66 -14.27 9.71 -6.38
C ILE A 66 -12.90 9.45 -5.73
N ALA A 67 -11.84 9.43 -6.52
CA ALA A 67 -10.49 9.44 -6.01
C ALA A 67 -10.09 10.90 -5.71
N LEU A 68 -10.05 11.26 -4.42
CA LEU A 68 -9.63 12.59 -4.00
C LEU A 68 -8.12 12.61 -3.80
N ILE A 69 -7.43 13.35 -4.64
CA ILE A 69 -5.98 13.57 -4.50
C ILE A 69 -5.75 14.76 -3.57
N GLY A 70 -4.98 14.53 -2.51
CA GLY A 70 -4.67 15.51 -1.48
C GLY A 70 -3.59 16.51 -1.87
N GLY A 71 -3.75 17.24 -2.99
CA GLY A 71 -2.79 18.26 -3.40
C GLY A 71 -2.69 19.43 -2.42
N GLY A 72 -3.79 19.81 -1.78
CA GLY A 72 -3.82 20.81 -0.71
C GLY A 72 -3.49 20.23 0.66
N THR A 73 -4.14 19.11 1.05
CA THR A 73 -3.89 18.46 2.34
C THR A 73 -2.48 17.88 2.46
N GLY A 74 -1.87 17.46 1.35
CA GLY A 74 -0.48 17.01 1.29
C GLY A 74 0.56 18.06 1.71
N MET A 75 0.21 19.36 1.62
CA MET A 75 1.06 20.45 2.10
C MET A 75 1.07 20.57 3.63
N VAL A 76 0.04 20.05 4.29
CA VAL A 76 -0.11 20.08 5.76
C VAL A 76 0.33 18.76 6.36
N GLY A 77 -0.17 17.65 5.85
CA GLY A 77 0.13 16.29 6.29
C GLY A 77 -0.76 15.79 7.42
N ASP A 78 -1.38 14.63 7.19
CA ASP A 78 -2.27 13.96 8.15
C ASP A 78 -1.50 13.46 9.39
N PRO A 79 -1.89 13.86 10.60
CA PRO A 79 -1.30 13.38 11.85
C PRO A 79 -1.81 11.98 12.26
N SER A 80 -2.89 11.48 11.67
CA SER A 80 -3.56 10.24 12.07
C SER A 80 -2.63 9.02 11.99
N GLY A 81 -2.61 8.21 13.05
CA GLY A 81 -1.81 6.98 13.12
C GLY A 81 -0.29 7.20 13.06
N ARG A 82 0.19 8.38 13.42
CA ARG A 82 1.62 8.75 13.41
C ARG A 82 2.08 9.28 14.75
N THR A 83 3.38 9.17 14.99
CA THR A 83 4.04 9.72 16.17
C THR A 83 4.84 10.99 15.85
N ASP A 84 5.21 11.22 14.60
CA ASP A 84 6.09 12.30 14.15
C ASP A 84 5.45 13.13 13.05
N MET A 85 5.79 14.43 12.98
CA MET A 85 5.33 15.33 11.92
C MET A 85 5.87 14.90 10.55
N ARG A 86 5.08 15.10 9.50
CA ARG A 86 5.53 14.84 8.11
C ARG A 86 6.55 15.89 7.67
N THR A 87 7.49 15.46 6.84
CA THR A 87 8.38 16.40 6.11
C THR A 87 7.54 17.18 5.09
N MET A 88 7.68 18.49 5.09
CA MET A 88 7.01 19.36 4.12
C MET A 88 7.59 19.14 2.72
N MET A 89 6.72 18.98 1.75
CA MET A 89 7.07 18.83 0.34
C MET A 89 6.83 20.14 -0.41
N THR A 90 7.56 20.34 -1.53
CA THR A 90 7.29 21.48 -2.41
C THR A 90 6.03 21.26 -3.25
N VAL A 91 5.45 22.34 -3.77
CA VAL A 91 4.25 22.29 -4.66
C VAL A 91 4.54 21.45 -5.89
N GLU A 92 5.74 21.57 -6.48
CA GLU A 92 6.17 20.84 -7.67
C GLU A 92 6.25 19.33 -7.39
N THR A 93 6.81 18.96 -6.23
CA THR A 93 6.89 17.56 -5.81
C THR A 93 5.49 16.97 -5.61
N ILE A 94 4.59 17.71 -4.97
CA ILE A 94 3.20 17.28 -4.78
C ILE A 94 2.49 17.11 -6.12
N GLN A 95 2.65 18.04 -7.06
CA GLN A 95 2.04 17.94 -8.38
C GLN A 95 2.54 16.73 -9.16
N HIS A 96 3.86 16.49 -9.15
CA HIS A 96 4.45 15.30 -9.75
C HIS A 96 3.85 14.02 -9.17
N ASN A 97 3.78 13.92 -7.85
CA ASN A 97 3.21 12.76 -7.16
C ASN A 97 1.72 12.56 -7.50
N CYS A 98 0.95 13.67 -7.62
CA CYS A 98 -0.45 13.61 -8.06
C CYS A 98 -0.58 12.96 -9.44
N ASP A 99 0.28 13.33 -10.38
CA ASP A 99 0.24 12.80 -11.75
C ASP A 99 0.63 11.31 -11.78
N CYS A 100 1.59 10.90 -10.95
CA CYS A 100 1.93 9.49 -10.77
C CYS A 100 0.75 8.69 -10.20
N PHE A 101 0.06 9.19 -9.18
CA PHE A 101 -1.12 8.53 -8.59
C PHE A 101 -2.24 8.36 -9.61
N LYS A 102 -2.54 9.39 -10.41
CA LYS A 102 -3.55 9.33 -11.49
C LYS A 102 -3.29 8.16 -12.43
N LYS A 103 -2.06 8.04 -12.90
CA LYS A 103 -1.66 6.97 -13.83
C LYS A 103 -1.81 5.58 -13.20
N GLN A 104 -1.43 5.42 -11.93
CA GLN A 104 -1.51 4.13 -11.24
C GLN A 104 -2.94 3.75 -10.90
N MET A 105 -3.78 4.68 -10.41
CA MET A 105 -5.19 4.43 -10.07
C MET A 105 -6.02 4.01 -11.27
N SER A 106 -5.71 4.52 -12.47
CA SER A 106 -6.41 4.16 -13.71
C SER A 106 -6.27 2.69 -14.12
N ARG A 107 -5.37 1.94 -13.48
CA ARG A 107 -5.27 0.47 -13.64
C ARG A 107 -6.32 -0.28 -12.85
N PHE A 108 -6.84 0.31 -11.77
CA PHE A 108 -7.80 -0.32 -10.87
C PHE A 108 -9.22 0.17 -11.11
N ILE A 109 -9.38 1.45 -11.35
CA ILE A 109 -10.65 2.15 -11.40
C ILE A 109 -10.92 2.57 -12.84
N ASP A 110 -12.14 2.32 -13.31
CA ASP A 110 -12.61 2.78 -14.59
C ASP A 110 -13.09 4.24 -14.48
N PHE A 111 -12.25 5.16 -14.96
CA PHE A 111 -12.53 6.60 -15.00
C PHE A 111 -13.23 7.06 -16.29
N SER A 112 -13.79 6.15 -17.08
CA SER A 112 -14.61 6.55 -18.22
C SER A 112 -15.83 7.36 -17.77
N GLU A 113 -16.39 8.13 -18.69
CA GLU A 113 -17.45 9.11 -18.41
C GLU A 113 -18.60 8.52 -17.57
N GLY A 114 -18.90 9.18 -16.46
CA GLY A 114 -19.99 8.84 -15.56
C GLY A 114 -19.74 7.66 -14.60
N LYS A 115 -18.59 6.96 -14.72
CA LYS A 115 -18.30 5.78 -13.87
C LYS A 115 -17.46 6.11 -12.63
N ALA A 116 -16.49 6.97 -12.75
CA ALA A 116 -15.68 7.48 -11.65
C ALA A 116 -15.13 8.86 -11.97
N MET A 117 -14.62 9.54 -10.96
CA MET A 117 -13.90 10.79 -11.16
C MET A 117 -12.68 10.88 -10.27
N MET A 118 -11.74 11.70 -10.70
CA MET A 118 -10.54 12.04 -9.96
C MET A 118 -10.51 13.54 -9.74
N VAL A 119 -10.40 13.96 -8.50
CA VAL A 119 -10.50 15.37 -8.08
C VAL A 119 -9.30 15.69 -7.21
N ASN A 120 -8.80 16.93 -7.30
CA ASN A 120 -7.70 17.40 -6.47
C ASN A 120 -8.22 18.48 -5.51
N ASN A 121 -8.08 18.29 -4.21
CA ASN A 121 -8.55 19.24 -3.21
C ASN A 121 -7.78 20.57 -3.20
N ALA A 122 -6.65 20.68 -3.88
CA ALA A 122 -5.99 21.95 -4.12
C ALA A 122 -6.89 22.95 -4.86
N GLU A 123 -7.88 22.50 -5.66
CA GLU A 123 -8.81 23.34 -6.39
C GLU A 123 -9.61 24.28 -5.47
N TRP A 124 -9.95 23.82 -4.27
CA TRP A 124 -10.68 24.66 -3.31
C TRP A 124 -9.81 25.09 -2.12
N LEU A 125 -8.92 24.23 -1.61
CA LEU A 125 -8.13 24.55 -0.42
C LEU A 125 -7.12 25.67 -0.66
N MET A 126 -6.49 25.73 -1.85
CA MET A 126 -5.47 26.73 -2.16
C MET A 126 -6.02 28.14 -2.36
N ASN A 127 -7.32 28.27 -2.63
CA ASN A 127 -7.98 29.53 -2.89
C ASN A 127 -8.85 30.02 -1.71
N LEU A 128 -8.81 29.34 -0.56
CA LEU A 128 -9.58 29.73 0.62
C LEU A 128 -9.04 31.02 1.23
N ASN A 129 -9.96 31.97 1.46
CA ASN A 129 -9.66 33.08 2.36
C ASN A 129 -9.66 32.58 3.80
N TYR A 130 -8.57 32.80 4.51
CA TYR A 130 -8.40 32.28 5.87
C TYR A 130 -9.46 32.80 6.85
N ILE A 131 -9.79 34.07 6.78
CA ILE A 131 -10.78 34.69 7.70
C ILE A 131 -12.18 34.17 7.38
N ASP A 132 -12.54 34.07 6.11
CA ASP A 132 -13.86 33.56 5.70
C ASP A 132 -13.99 32.08 6.12
N PHE A 133 -12.96 31.27 5.91
CA PHE A 133 -12.93 29.88 6.36
C PHE A 133 -13.10 29.74 7.89
N LEU A 134 -12.39 30.56 8.68
CA LEU A 134 -12.54 30.55 10.14
C LEU A 134 -13.96 30.97 10.57
N ARG A 135 -14.56 31.93 9.92
CA ARG A 135 -15.90 32.42 10.25
C ARG A 135 -17.01 31.46 9.85
N GLU A 136 -16.87 30.79 8.70
CA GLU A 136 -17.91 29.91 8.17
C GLU A 136 -17.80 28.47 8.64
N ILE A 137 -16.60 27.97 8.80
CA ILE A 137 -16.32 26.57 9.12
C ILE A 137 -15.96 26.39 10.61
N GLY A 138 -15.12 27.28 11.14
CA GLY A 138 -14.63 27.22 12.52
C GLY A 138 -15.71 27.05 13.59
N PRO A 139 -16.86 27.76 13.55
CA PRO A 139 -17.91 27.60 14.57
C PRO A 139 -18.54 26.20 14.66
N HIS A 140 -18.37 25.37 13.64
CA HIS A 140 -18.88 23.99 13.61
C HIS A 140 -17.97 23.00 14.31
N PHE A 141 -16.76 23.40 14.70
CA PHE A 141 -15.75 22.56 15.36
C PHE A 141 -15.49 23.02 16.79
N SER A 142 -15.63 22.10 17.74
CA SER A 142 -15.26 22.34 19.12
C SER A 142 -13.83 21.87 19.38
N VAL A 143 -12.92 22.78 19.75
CA VAL A 143 -11.53 22.44 20.09
C VAL A 143 -11.47 21.34 21.16
N ASN A 144 -12.33 21.41 22.18
CA ASN A 144 -12.38 20.39 23.24
C ASN A 144 -12.73 19.00 22.71
N ASN A 145 -13.62 18.91 21.71
CA ASN A 145 -13.98 17.62 21.09
C ASN A 145 -12.86 17.15 20.17
N MET A 146 -12.25 18.04 19.41
CA MET A 146 -11.12 17.71 18.55
C MET A 146 -9.96 17.15 19.34
N LEU A 147 -9.57 17.77 20.46
CA LEU A 147 -8.49 17.30 21.31
C LEU A 147 -8.74 15.92 21.94
N ARG A 148 -10.00 15.47 22.03
CA ARG A 148 -10.35 14.11 22.48
C ARG A 148 -10.29 13.08 21.37
N ALA A 149 -10.20 13.52 20.11
CA ALA A 149 -10.17 12.64 18.96
C ALA A 149 -8.91 11.75 18.96
N GLU A 150 -9.07 10.48 18.61
CA GLU A 150 -7.98 9.50 18.66
C GLU A 150 -6.81 9.89 17.75
N CYS A 151 -7.10 10.52 16.60
CA CYS A 151 -6.08 10.99 15.66
C CYS A 151 -5.07 11.98 16.26
N TYR A 152 -5.45 12.70 17.34
CA TYR A 152 -4.56 13.66 18.00
C TYR A 152 -3.86 13.14 19.25
N LYS A 153 -4.39 12.12 19.93
CA LYS A 153 -3.87 11.65 21.22
C LYS A 153 -2.37 11.32 21.19
N GLN A 154 -1.94 10.53 20.21
CA GLN A 154 -0.54 10.13 20.08
C GLN A 154 0.39 11.33 19.75
N ARG A 155 -0.14 12.30 18.99
CA ARG A 155 0.62 13.49 18.63
C ARG A 155 0.73 14.48 19.80
N MET A 156 -0.28 14.57 20.65
CA MET A 156 -0.24 15.48 21.83
C MET A 156 0.88 15.14 22.79
N GLU A 157 1.24 13.87 22.95
CA GLU A 157 2.35 13.45 23.80
C GLU A 157 3.71 13.97 23.32
N LYS A 158 3.88 14.15 22.00
CA LYS A 158 5.11 14.63 21.36
C LYS A 158 5.05 16.08 20.87
N GLY A 159 3.93 16.74 21.05
CA GLY A 159 3.67 18.11 20.61
C GLY A 159 2.94 18.16 19.27
N LEU A 160 1.62 18.36 19.32
CA LEU A 160 0.76 18.60 18.15
C LEU A 160 0.92 20.05 17.68
N SER A 161 1.32 20.25 16.44
CA SER A 161 1.41 21.60 15.86
C SER A 161 0.02 22.14 15.48
N PHE A 162 -0.13 23.47 15.44
CA PHE A 162 -1.36 24.11 14.95
C PHE A 162 -1.65 23.74 13.50
N LEU A 163 -0.62 23.54 12.69
CA LEU A 163 -0.73 23.09 11.31
C LEU A 163 -1.43 21.73 11.24
N GLU A 164 -0.92 20.73 11.94
CA GLU A 164 -1.49 19.38 12.01
C GLU A 164 -2.90 19.36 12.60
N PHE A 165 -3.15 20.23 13.60
CA PHE A 165 -4.48 20.34 14.23
C PHE A 165 -5.56 20.78 13.26
N ASN A 166 -5.22 21.57 12.24
CA ASN A 166 -6.16 22.00 11.21
C ASN A 166 -6.49 20.92 10.16
N TYR A 167 -5.76 19.81 10.12
CA TYR A 167 -5.99 18.78 9.12
C TYR A 167 -7.42 18.23 9.14
N MET A 168 -7.98 17.98 10.33
CA MET A 168 -9.38 17.52 10.47
C MET A 168 -10.39 18.50 9.85
N LEU A 169 -10.16 19.81 9.99
CA LEU A 169 -11.02 20.82 9.38
C LEU A 169 -10.95 20.77 7.86
N MET A 170 -9.75 20.61 7.32
CA MET A 170 -9.51 20.52 5.86
C MET A 170 -10.18 19.29 5.27
N GLN A 171 -10.00 18.12 5.86
CA GLN A 171 -10.63 16.88 5.40
C GLN A 171 -12.17 16.93 5.55
N SER A 172 -12.67 17.56 6.61
CA SER A 172 -14.11 17.77 6.77
C SER A 172 -14.67 18.70 5.71
N TYR A 173 -13.91 19.74 5.36
CA TYR A 173 -14.26 20.66 4.29
C TYR A 173 -14.20 20.00 2.91
N ASP A 174 -13.26 19.10 2.68
CA ASP A 174 -13.23 18.27 1.46
C ASP A 174 -14.53 17.49 1.27
N PHE A 175 -15.02 16.83 2.31
CA PHE A 175 -16.29 16.10 2.22
C PHE A 175 -17.46 17.04 1.94
N TYR A 176 -17.50 18.20 2.59
CA TYR A 176 -18.52 19.22 2.37
C TYR A 176 -18.52 19.75 0.92
N GLU A 177 -17.35 20.04 0.35
CA GLU A 177 -17.20 20.48 -1.06
C GLU A 177 -17.60 19.37 -2.04
N LEU A 178 -17.16 18.13 -1.80
CA LEU A 178 -17.52 16.98 -2.63
C LEU A 178 -19.02 16.69 -2.58
N PHE A 179 -19.65 16.83 -1.41
CA PHE A 179 -21.09 16.68 -1.28
C PHE A 179 -21.86 17.70 -2.12
N GLN A 180 -21.46 18.96 -2.08
CA GLN A 180 -22.13 20.03 -2.83
C GLN A 180 -21.87 19.95 -4.32
N ARG A 181 -20.62 19.70 -4.72
CA ARG A 181 -20.21 19.74 -6.13
C ARG A 181 -20.62 18.49 -6.91
N TYR A 182 -20.54 17.33 -6.27
CA TYR A 182 -20.65 16.04 -6.95
C TYR A 182 -21.71 15.11 -6.38
N GLY A 183 -22.46 15.55 -5.35
CA GLY A 183 -23.44 14.70 -4.67
C GLY A 183 -22.78 13.55 -3.90
N CYS A 184 -21.51 13.70 -3.50
CA CYS A 184 -20.79 12.71 -2.73
C CYS A 184 -21.43 12.51 -1.35
N ASN A 185 -22.10 11.39 -1.15
CA ASN A 185 -22.90 11.10 0.04
C ASN A 185 -22.22 10.16 1.03
N MET A 186 -21.01 9.66 0.69
CA MET A 186 -20.30 8.69 1.52
C MET A 186 -18.78 8.86 1.45
N GLN A 187 -18.13 8.68 2.60
CA GLN A 187 -16.68 8.64 2.71
C GLN A 187 -16.24 7.25 3.20
N PHE A 188 -15.19 6.72 2.57
CA PHE A 188 -14.45 5.55 3.06
C PHE A 188 -13.03 5.92 3.43
N GLY A 189 -12.48 5.21 4.40
CA GLY A 189 -11.09 5.37 4.81
C GLY A 189 -10.62 4.23 5.69
N GLY A 190 -9.33 4.21 6.04
CA GLY A 190 -8.81 3.30 7.07
C GLY A 190 -9.39 3.62 8.44
N ASP A 191 -9.34 2.68 9.37
CA ASP A 191 -9.93 2.85 10.70
C ASP A 191 -9.27 3.99 11.51
N ASP A 192 -8.03 4.32 11.20
CA ASP A 192 -7.32 5.48 11.74
C ASP A 192 -7.89 6.85 11.29
N GLN A 193 -8.76 6.87 10.28
CA GLN A 193 -9.42 8.08 9.73
C GLN A 193 -10.77 8.39 10.37
N TRP A 194 -11.29 7.54 11.25
CA TRP A 194 -12.66 7.65 11.76
C TRP A 194 -13.02 9.05 12.28
N SER A 195 -12.16 9.63 13.13
CA SER A 195 -12.42 10.96 13.70
C SER A 195 -12.49 12.07 12.65
N ASN A 196 -11.62 12.03 11.64
CA ASN A 196 -11.63 12.98 10.54
C ASN A 196 -12.90 12.85 9.70
N MET A 197 -13.33 11.61 9.44
CA MET A 197 -14.53 11.32 8.65
C MET A 197 -15.80 11.80 9.34
N LEU A 198 -15.91 11.61 10.66
CA LEU A 198 -17.02 12.12 11.46
C LEU A 198 -17.11 13.65 11.45
N GLY A 199 -15.97 14.35 11.40
CA GLY A 199 -15.92 15.79 11.23
C GLY A 199 -16.65 16.25 9.97
N GLY A 200 -16.46 15.53 8.85
CA GLY A 200 -17.10 15.80 7.58
C GLY A 200 -18.62 15.54 7.59
N THR A 201 -19.05 14.39 8.11
CA THR A 201 -20.48 14.08 8.24
C THR A 201 -21.22 15.10 9.10
N GLU A 202 -20.60 15.51 10.22
CA GLU A 202 -21.17 16.50 11.13
C GLU A 202 -21.21 17.91 10.51
N LEU A 203 -20.19 18.29 9.75
CA LEU A 203 -20.18 19.57 9.04
C LEU A 203 -21.31 19.66 8.02
N ILE A 204 -21.53 18.62 7.22
CA ILE A 204 -22.62 18.53 6.25
C ILE A 204 -23.98 18.64 6.97
N ARG A 205 -24.16 17.89 8.04
CA ARG A 205 -25.39 17.94 8.83
C ARG A 205 -25.68 19.33 9.39
N ARG A 206 -24.67 20.01 9.94
CA ARG A 206 -24.84 21.34 10.55
C ARG A 206 -25.08 22.44 9.54
N LYS A 207 -24.35 22.40 8.42
CA LYS A 207 -24.45 23.49 7.41
C LYS A 207 -25.59 23.27 6.43
N LEU A 208 -25.90 22.05 6.05
CA LEU A 208 -26.86 21.75 4.99
C LEU A 208 -28.14 21.08 5.49
N GLY A 209 -28.20 20.64 6.75
CA GLY A 209 -29.33 19.87 7.29
C GLY A 209 -29.56 18.55 6.56
N LYS A 210 -28.48 17.95 6.00
CA LYS A 210 -28.51 16.71 5.22
C LYS A 210 -27.62 15.67 5.85
N ASP A 211 -27.91 14.40 5.59
CA ASP A 211 -27.12 13.28 6.06
C ASP A 211 -26.07 12.88 5.01
N ALA A 212 -24.88 12.60 5.49
CA ALA A 212 -23.81 11.96 4.77
C ALA A 212 -23.20 10.86 5.66
N HIS A 213 -22.65 9.83 5.05
CA HIS A 213 -22.25 8.62 5.75
C HIS A 213 -20.76 8.38 5.67
N ALA A 214 -20.24 7.63 6.66
CA ALA A 214 -18.86 7.23 6.72
C ALA A 214 -18.75 5.75 7.10
N MET A 215 -17.80 5.05 6.47
CA MET A 215 -17.45 3.68 6.80
C MET A 215 -15.93 3.53 6.77
N THR A 216 -15.37 2.98 7.84
CA THR A 216 -13.95 2.61 7.86
C THR A 216 -13.74 1.16 7.51
N ILE A 217 -12.58 0.90 6.92
CA ILE A 217 -12.10 -0.44 6.62
C ILE A 217 -11.02 -0.87 7.59
N THR A 218 -11.03 -2.15 7.90
CA THR A 218 -10.02 -2.79 8.75
C THR A 218 -8.63 -2.55 8.18
N LEU A 219 -7.67 -2.20 9.03
CA LEU A 219 -6.28 -2.04 8.61
C LEU A 219 -5.66 -3.39 8.23
N LEU A 220 -4.87 -3.41 7.18
CA LEU A 220 -4.13 -4.60 6.76
C LEU A 220 -2.92 -4.82 7.69
N LEU A 221 -3.15 -5.60 8.74
CA LEU A 221 -2.14 -5.98 9.72
C LEU A 221 -1.77 -7.45 9.54
N ASN A 222 -0.51 -7.80 9.77
CA ASN A 222 -0.09 -9.18 9.89
C ASN A 222 -0.48 -9.77 11.27
N SER A 223 -0.24 -11.06 11.47
CA SER A 223 -0.53 -11.79 12.73
C SER A 223 0.21 -11.24 13.95
N GLU A 224 1.29 -10.46 13.76
CA GLU A 224 2.01 -9.75 14.81
C GLU A 224 1.45 -8.34 15.10
N GLY A 225 0.36 -7.93 14.44
CA GLY A 225 -0.24 -6.60 14.58
C GLY A 225 0.51 -5.48 13.86
N LYS A 226 1.45 -5.79 12.97
CA LYS A 226 2.21 -4.79 12.21
C LYS A 226 1.52 -4.50 10.87
N LYS A 227 1.50 -3.21 10.46
CA LYS A 227 0.99 -2.81 9.14
C LYS A 227 1.77 -3.52 8.02
N MET A 228 1.07 -4.20 7.12
CA MET A 228 1.66 -4.85 5.95
C MET A 228 2.06 -3.82 4.88
N GLY A 229 2.89 -4.27 3.93
CA GLY A 229 3.37 -3.42 2.83
C GLY A 229 4.68 -2.70 3.09
N LYS A 230 5.39 -3.07 4.17
CA LYS A 230 6.76 -2.62 4.45
C LYS A 230 7.67 -3.83 4.62
N THR A 231 8.86 -3.75 4.05
CA THR A 231 9.97 -4.69 4.24
C THR A 231 11.11 -3.99 4.96
N GLN A 232 12.19 -4.69 5.23
CA GLN A 232 13.42 -4.08 5.76
C GLN A 232 14.03 -3.05 4.79
N SER A 233 13.76 -3.21 3.49
CA SER A 233 14.21 -2.30 2.42
C SER A 233 13.23 -1.15 2.13
N GLY A 234 12.11 -1.04 2.85
CA GLY A 234 11.14 0.05 2.68
C GLY A 234 9.75 -0.41 2.27
N ALA A 235 8.99 0.49 1.63
CA ALA A 235 7.64 0.20 1.17
C ALA A 235 7.65 -0.74 -0.04
N VAL A 236 6.62 -1.59 -0.15
CA VAL A 236 6.33 -2.38 -1.36
C VAL A 236 5.44 -1.52 -2.26
N TRP A 237 6.02 -1.06 -3.36
CA TRP A 237 5.41 -0.10 -4.27
C TRP A 237 4.54 -0.79 -5.33
N LEU A 238 3.56 -0.07 -5.86
CA LEU A 238 2.75 -0.53 -6.99
C LEU A 238 3.39 -0.14 -8.34
N ASP A 239 4.39 0.72 -8.32
CA ASP A 239 5.18 1.09 -9.48
C ASP A 239 6.20 -0.02 -9.80
N PRO A 240 6.20 -0.59 -11.02
CA PRO A 240 7.13 -1.65 -11.40
C PRO A 240 8.61 -1.20 -11.45
N ASP A 241 8.86 0.11 -11.60
CA ASP A 241 10.22 0.67 -11.59
C ASP A 241 10.80 0.76 -10.16
N LYS A 242 9.95 0.71 -9.12
CA LYS A 242 10.33 0.77 -7.70
C LYS A 242 10.30 -0.59 -7.00
N THR A 243 9.32 -1.41 -7.33
CA THR A 243 9.18 -2.81 -6.90
C THR A 243 8.80 -3.60 -8.13
N THR A 244 9.72 -4.39 -8.65
CA THR A 244 9.47 -5.19 -9.86
C THR A 244 8.29 -6.14 -9.66
N PRO A 245 7.58 -6.55 -10.73
CA PRO A 245 6.49 -7.53 -10.64
C PRO A 245 6.92 -8.82 -9.93
N PHE A 246 8.17 -9.24 -10.13
CA PHE A 246 8.72 -10.40 -9.46
C PHE A 246 8.91 -10.17 -7.94
N GLU A 247 9.45 -9.02 -7.53
CA GLU A 247 9.58 -8.67 -6.09
C GLU A 247 8.22 -8.53 -5.41
N PHE A 248 7.25 -7.93 -6.12
CA PHE A 248 5.87 -7.82 -5.67
C PHE A 248 5.23 -9.21 -5.48
N TYR A 249 5.40 -10.10 -6.45
CA TYR A 249 4.96 -11.49 -6.37
C TYR A 249 5.61 -12.21 -5.17
N GLN A 250 6.93 -12.08 -5.00
CA GLN A 250 7.65 -12.70 -3.88
C GLN A 250 7.23 -12.16 -2.53
N TYR A 251 6.90 -10.89 -2.42
CA TYR A 251 6.37 -10.34 -1.17
C TYR A 251 5.12 -11.09 -0.72
N TRP A 252 4.15 -11.28 -1.62
CA TRP A 252 2.92 -12.00 -1.31
C TRP A 252 3.11 -13.50 -1.16
N ARG A 253 4.00 -14.09 -1.94
CA ARG A 253 4.37 -15.51 -1.83
C ARG A 253 5.01 -15.86 -0.48
N ASN A 254 5.59 -14.86 0.20
CA ASN A 254 6.31 -15.00 1.46
C ASN A 254 5.50 -14.55 2.70
N VAL A 255 4.22 -14.23 2.57
CA VAL A 255 3.37 -13.93 3.75
C VAL A 255 3.31 -15.11 4.70
N GLY A 256 3.04 -14.84 5.99
CA GLY A 256 2.90 -15.87 7.01
C GLY A 256 1.73 -16.82 6.73
N ASP A 257 1.83 -18.06 7.18
CA ASP A 257 0.75 -19.05 7.05
C ASP A 257 -0.55 -18.56 7.74
N ALA A 258 -0.40 -17.86 8.86
CA ALA A 258 -1.52 -17.28 9.61
C ALA A 258 -2.18 -16.07 8.89
N ASP A 259 -1.53 -15.49 7.88
CA ASP A 259 -1.98 -14.27 7.21
C ASP A 259 -2.56 -14.51 5.82
N VAL A 260 -2.20 -15.61 5.16
CA VAL A 260 -2.49 -15.83 3.74
C VAL A 260 -3.99 -15.84 3.43
N LEU A 261 -4.80 -16.54 4.21
CA LEU A 261 -6.24 -16.65 3.99
C LEU A 261 -6.96 -15.32 4.25
N LYS A 262 -6.51 -14.58 5.27
CA LYS A 262 -6.96 -13.20 5.51
C LYS A 262 -6.66 -12.29 4.33
N CYS A 263 -5.44 -12.34 3.79
CA CYS A 263 -5.06 -11.55 2.61
C CYS A 263 -5.88 -11.93 1.37
N LEU A 264 -6.14 -13.23 1.15
CA LEU A 264 -7.01 -13.70 0.07
C LEU A 264 -8.42 -13.10 0.18
N ARG A 265 -9.04 -13.12 1.37
CA ARG A 265 -10.37 -12.55 1.60
C ARG A 265 -10.40 -11.04 1.35
N MET A 266 -9.45 -10.32 1.92
CA MET A 266 -9.48 -8.85 1.93
C MET A 266 -9.09 -8.24 0.58
N LEU A 267 -8.13 -8.84 -0.13
CA LEU A 267 -7.45 -8.19 -1.27
C LEU A 267 -7.81 -8.78 -2.63
N THR A 268 -8.21 -10.05 -2.72
CA THR A 268 -8.51 -10.69 -4.00
C THR A 268 -9.98 -10.56 -4.38
N PHE A 269 -10.28 -10.79 -5.67
CA PHE A 269 -11.65 -10.86 -6.21
C PHE A 269 -12.13 -12.30 -6.40
N LEU A 270 -11.43 -13.27 -5.82
CA LEU A 270 -11.85 -14.68 -5.84
C LEU A 270 -13.21 -14.85 -5.13
N PRO A 271 -14.05 -15.79 -5.60
CA PRO A 271 -15.27 -16.17 -4.91
C PRO A 271 -15.00 -16.56 -3.44
N LEU A 272 -15.86 -16.13 -2.53
CA LEU A 272 -15.70 -16.46 -1.10
C LEU A 272 -15.74 -17.96 -0.86
N GLU A 273 -16.60 -18.68 -1.57
CA GLU A 273 -16.73 -20.14 -1.49
C GLU A 273 -15.40 -20.85 -1.77
N GLN A 274 -14.63 -20.35 -2.75
CA GLN A 274 -13.31 -20.88 -3.07
C GLN A 274 -12.31 -20.65 -1.92
N ILE A 275 -12.38 -19.47 -1.28
CA ILE A 275 -11.50 -19.14 -0.15
C ILE A 275 -11.90 -19.92 1.09
N ASP A 276 -13.21 -20.12 1.33
CA ASP A 276 -13.74 -20.90 2.45
C ASP A 276 -13.34 -22.39 2.38
N GLU A 277 -13.19 -22.92 1.16
CA GLU A 277 -12.58 -24.25 0.98
C GLU A 277 -11.11 -24.30 1.41
N MET A 278 -10.38 -23.20 1.17
CA MET A 278 -8.97 -23.08 1.56
C MET A 278 -8.78 -22.98 3.09
N ASP A 279 -9.83 -22.62 3.86
CA ASP A 279 -9.75 -22.62 5.34
C ASP A 279 -9.43 -23.99 5.93
N LYS A 280 -9.68 -25.04 5.17
CA LYS A 280 -9.37 -26.43 5.56
C LYS A 280 -7.93 -26.83 5.21
N TRP A 281 -7.18 -25.96 4.53
CA TRP A 281 -5.83 -26.25 4.05
C TRP A 281 -4.80 -26.10 5.18
N GLU A 282 -3.90 -27.06 5.26
CA GLU A 282 -2.83 -27.11 6.27
C GLU A 282 -1.48 -27.44 5.62
N GLY A 283 -0.40 -27.11 6.30
CA GLY A 283 0.96 -27.44 5.91
C GLY A 283 1.32 -27.01 4.49
N SER A 284 1.64 -27.97 3.62
CA SER A 284 2.07 -27.66 2.24
C SER A 284 0.99 -27.04 1.38
N GLN A 285 -0.30 -27.25 1.67
CA GLN A 285 -1.41 -26.65 0.95
C GLN A 285 -1.45 -25.12 1.11
N LEU A 286 -1.02 -24.58 2.26
CA LEU A 286 -0.89 -23.14 2.47
C LEU A 286 0.13 -22.51 1.51
N ASN A 287 1.13 -23.28 1.05
CA ASN A 287 2.04 -22.79 0.01
C ASN A 287 1.31 -22.58 -1.34
N GLN A 288 0.34 -23.43 -1.64
CA GLN A 288 -0.50 -23.23 -2.84
C GLN A 288 -1.40 -22.00 -2.67
N ALA A 289 -1.99 -21.78 -1.48
CA ALA A 289 -2.76 -20.56 -1.18
C ALA A 289 -1.91 -19.29 -1.35
N LYS A 290 -0.64 -19.31 -0.94
CA LYS A 290 0.30 -18.20 -1.14
C LYS A 290 0.65 -17.98 -2.61
N GLU A 291 0.74 -19.04 -3.43
CA GLU A 291 0.91 -18.91 -4.88
C GLU A 291 -0.30 -18.23 -5.52
N ILE A 292 -1.50 -18.68 -5.15
CA ILE A 292 -2.75 -18.08 -5.63
C ILE A 292 -2.79 -16.59 -5.24
N LEU A 293 -2.55 -16.27 -3.97
CA LEU A 293 -2.52 -14.89 -3.50
C LEU A 293 -1.54 -14.03 -4.31
N ALA A 294 -0.30 -14.51 -4.46
CA ALA A 294 0.75 -13.77 -5.17
C ALA A 294 0.39 -13.58 -6.65
N TYR A 295 -0.15 -14.60 -7.29
CA TYR A 295 -0.58 -14.52 -8.69
C TYR A 295 -1.73 -13.52 -8.87
N GLU A 296 -2.80 -13.63 -8.08
CA GLU A 296 -3.97 -12.76 -8.15
C GLU A 296 -3.60 -11.29 -7.95
N LEU A 297 -2.81 -10.99 -6.93
CA LEU A 297 -2.43 -9.61 -6.62
C LEU A 297 -1.43 -9.04 -7.62
N THR A 298 -0.48 -9.84 -8.11
CA THR A 298 0.44 -9.40 -9.15
C THR A 298 -0.29 -9.18 -10.47
N SER A 299 -1.23 -10.05 -10.82
CA SER A 299 -2.08 -9.90 -12.00
C SER A 299 -2.91 -8.62 -11.93
N LEU A 300 -3.48 -8.32 -10.78
CA LEU A 300 -4.29 -7.12 -10.56
C LEU A 300 -3.47 -5.82 -10.70
N VAL A 301 -2.22 -5.80 -10.24
CA VAL A 301 -1.37 -4.61 -10.23
C VAL A 301 -0.56 -4.46 -11.52
N HIS A 302 0.03 -5.54 -12.00
CA HIS A 302 1.01 -5.51 -13.09
C HIS A 302 0.52 -6.16 -14.39
N GLY A 303 -0.63 -6.84 -14.34
CA GLY A 303 -1.20 -7.58 -15.45
C GLY A 303 -0.85 -9.07 -15.44
N GLU A 304 -1.65 -9.84 -16.17
CA GLU A 304 -1.59 -11.32 -16.16
C GLU A 304 -0.28 -11.87 -16.73
N GLU A 305 0.27 -11.22 -17.76
CA GLU A 305 1.55 -11.65 -18.37
C GLU A 305 2.71 -11.54 -17.38
N GLU A 306 2.81 -10.41 -16.67
CA GLU A 306 3.86 -10.20 -15.67
C GLU A 306 3.67 -11.12 -14.46
N ALA A 307 2.42 -11.41 -14.07
CA ALA A 307 2.14 -12.38 -13.01
C ALA A 307 2.57 -13.80 -13.39
N LYS A 308 2.34 -14.24 -14.63
CA LYS A 308 2.80 -15.53 -15.13
C LYS A 308 4.32 -15.64 -15.15
N LYS A 309 5.00 -14.63 -15.69
CA LYS A 309 6.48 -14.57 -15.70
C LYS A 309 7.05 -14.64 -14.28
N ALA A 310 6.48 -13.86 -13.36
CA ALA A 310 6.90 -13.86 -11.96
C ALA A 310 6.68 -15.22 -11.29
N GLN A 311 5.54 -15.88 -11.56
CA GLN A 311 5.24 -17.21 -11.04
C GLN A 311 6.20 -18.28 -11.58
N GLU A 312 6.45 -18.28 -12.90
CA GLU A 312 7.38 -19.22 -13.54
C GLU A 312 8.80 -19.04 -13.02
N SER A 313 9.26 -17.78 -12.90
CA SER A 313 10.55 -17.45 -12.32
C SER A 313 10.66 -17.90 -10.85
N ALA A 314 9.61 -17.69 -10.07
CA ALA A 314 9.58 -18.17 -8.69
C ALA A 314 9.66 -19.68 -8.58
N ARG A 315 8.92 -20.43 -9.43
CA ARG A 315 8.95 -21.89 -9.47
C ARG A 315 10.32 -22.43 -9.91
N ALA A 316 10.95 -21.81 -10.93
CA ALA A 316 12.29 -22.18 -11.36
C ALA A 316 13.33 -22.04 -10.24
N LEU A 317 13.26 -20.97 -9.45
CA LEU A 317 14.13 -20.77 -8.30
C LEU A 317 13.95 -21.82 -7.20
N PHE A 318 12.73 -22.29 -6.95
CA PHE A 318 12.48 -23.35 -5.98
C PHE A 318 12.94 -24.72 -6.47
N ALA A 319 12.95 -24.92 -7.79
CA ALA A 319 13.46 -26.15 -8.42
C ALA A 319 15.00 -26.18 -8.57
N GLY A 320 15.73 -25.13 -8.12
CA GLY A 320 17.19 -25.03 -8.24
C GLY A 320 17.69 -24.53 -9.59
N GLY A 321 16.79 -24.00 -10.44
CA GLY A 321 17.12 -23.38 -11.74
C GLY A 321 17.37 -21.88 -11.65
N ALA A 322 18.01 -21.30 -12.68
CA ALA A 322 18.14 -19.87 -12.87
C ALA A 322 16.78 -19.29 -13.33
N ALA A 323 16.25 -18.31 -12.61
CA ALA A 323 15.03 -17.62 -13.01
C ALA A 323 15.34 -16.50 -14.02
N ALA A 324 14.50 -16.36 -15.06
CA ALA A 324 14.65 -15.32 -16.06
C ALA A 324 14.47 -13.91 -15.47
N GLU A 325 13.58 -13.76 -14.49
CA GLU A 325 13.34 -12.50 -13.78
C GLU A 325 13.73 -12.65 -12.30
N MET A 326 14.90 -12.17 -11.98
CA MET A 326 15.44 -12.18 -10.62
C MET A 326 15.97 -10.78 -10.29
N PRO A 327 15.74 -10.28 -9.03
CA PRO A 327 16.39 -9.04 -8.61
C PRO A 327 17.88 -9.11 -8.85
N THR A 328 18.38 -8.24 -9.71
CA THR A 328 19.78 -8.23 -10.13
C THR A 328 20.53 -7.10 -9.43
N ALA A 329 21.66 -7.43 -8.84
CA ALA A 329 22.61 -6.45 -8.35
C ALA A 329 23.74 -6.32 -9.38
N GLU A 330 23.91 -5.10 -9.89
CA GLU A 330 24.98 -4.77 -10.84
C GLU A 330 26.20 -4.27 -10.08
N LEU A 331 27.32 -4.91 -10.30
CA LEU A 331 28.62 -4.48 -9.82
C LEU A 331 29.35 -3.80 -10.97
N SER A 332 30.22 -2.85 -10.65
CA SER A 332 31.11 -2.19 -11.60
C SER A 332 32.51 -2.74 -11.49
N ASP A 333 33.35 -2.47 -12.48
CA ASP A 333 34.78 -2.80 -12.41
C ASP A 333 35.48 -2.18 -11.20
N ALA A 334 35.02 -1.05 -10.70
CA ALA A 334 35.53 -0.42 -9.47
C ALA A 334 35.25 -1.22 -8.19
N ASP A 335 34.32 -2.18 -8.25
CA ASP A 335 33.99 -3.05 -7.14
C ASP A 335 34.89 -4.29 -7.05
N LEU A 336 35.67 -4.55 -8.09
CA LEU A 336 36.64 -5.64 -8.17
C LEU A 336 38.05 -5.19 -7.76
N SER A 337 38.78 -6.08 -7.10
CA SER A 337 40.19 -5.94 -6.82
C SER A 337 40.97 -7.02 -7.63
N ASP A 338 41.87 -6.60 -8.49
CA ASP A 338 42.59 -7.50 -9.39
C ASP A 338 41.70 -8.46 -10.21
N GLY A 339 40.55 -7.92 -10.71
CA GLY A 339 39.58 -8.68 -11.52
C GLY A 339 38.75 -9.68 -10.74
N SER A 340 38.73 -9.61 -9.41
CA SER A 340 37.93 -10.50 -8.56
C SER A 340 37.29 -9.76 -7.38
N ILE A 341 36.26 -10.36 -6.77
CA ILE A 341 35.58 -9.84 -5.59
C ILE A 341 35.27 -10.98 -4.64
N ASP A 342 35.43 -10.74 -3.33
CA ASP A 342 35.14 -11.76 -2.31
C ASP A 342 33.63 -11.86 -2.04
N LEU A 343 33.21 -13.07 -1.62
CA LEU A 343 31.80 -13.38 -1.35
C LEU A 343 31.15 -12.43 -0.33
N LEU A 344 31.88 -11.99 0.70
CA LEU A 344 31.33 -11.10 1.72
C LEU A 344 30.97 -9.74 1.14
N SER A 345 31.82 -9.23 0.24
CA SER A 345 31.54 -8.00 -0.49
C SER A 345 30.36 -8.15 -1.46
N ILE A 346 30.28 -9.28 -2.16
CA ILE A 346 29.13 -9.60 -3.03
C ILE A 346 27.83 -9.57 -2.21
N VAL A 347 27.78 -10.30 -1.08
CA VAL A 347 26.58 -10.40 -0.23
C VAL A 347 26.18 -9.04 0.35
N GLN A 348 27.14 -8.19 0.69
CA GLN A 348 26.87 -6.84 1.17
C GLN A 348 26.40 -5.92 0.05
N LYS A 349 27.16 -5.85 -1.06
CA LYS A 349 26.88 -4.93 -2.17
C LYS A 349 25.58 -5.28 -2.92
N SER A 350 25.22 -6.55 -2.95
CA SER A 350 23.93 -6.99 -3.49
C SER A 350 22.73 -6.68 -2.58
N GLY A 351 22.95 -6.09 -1.41
CA GLY A 351 21.88 -5.76 -0.47
C GLY A 351 21.32 -6.96 0.30
N LEU A 352 21.93 -8.14 0.19
CA LEU A 352 21.51 -9.33 0.94
C LEU A 352 21.86 -9.23 2.43
N CYS A 353 22.89 -8.46 2.79
CA CYS A 353 23.26 -8.13 4.16
C CYS A 353 23.55 -6.62 4.28
N ALA A 354 23.19 -6.04 5.41
CA ALA A 354 23.42 -4.62 5.68
C ALA A 354 24.90 -4.29 5.93
N SER A 355 25.71 -5.26 6.34
CA SER A 355 27.13 -5.07 6.63
C SER A 355 27.96 -6.30 6.32
N ARG A 356 29.26 -6.08 6.10
CA ARG A 356 30.23 -7.15 5.88
C ARG A 356 30.33 -8.11 7.09
N SER A 357 30.15 -7.61 8.31
CA SER A 357 30.14 -8.44 9.53
C SER A 357 28.91 -9.35 9.58
N GLU A 358 27.75 -8.86 9.11
CA GLU A 358 26.54 -9.68 8.97
C GLU A 358 26.73 -10.75 7.88
N ALA A 359 27.29 -10.37 6.73
CA ALA A 359 27.61 -11.30 5.66
C ALA A 359 28.51 -12.44 6.14
N ARG A 360 29.59 -12.11 6.89
CA ARG A 360 30.49 -13.10 7.46
C ARG A 360 29.75 -14.12 8.32
N ARG A 361 28.95 -13.68 9.28
CA ARG A 361 28.19 -14.57 10.16
C ARG A 361 27.25 -15.49 9.37
N ASN A 362 26.57 -14.95 8.35
CA ASN A 362 25.67 -15.75 7.52
C ASN A 362 26.43 -16.81 6.71
N VAL A 363 27.60 -16.49 6.14
CA VAL A 363 28.43 -17.45 5.40
C VAL A 363 28.96 -18.55 6.34
N GLU A 364 29.55 -18.19 7.48
CA GLU A 364 30.08 -19.16 8.47
C GLU A 364 29.00 -20.11 8.99
N GLN A 365 27.76 -19.65 9.16
CA GLN A 365 26.63 -20.45 9.59
C GLN A 365 25.99 -21.28 8.47
N GLY A 366 26.51 -21.21 7.23
CA GLY A 366 25.98 -21.92 6.07
C GLY A 366 24.63 -21.34 5.59
N GLY A 367 24.33 -20.10 5.94
CA GLY A 367 23.12 -19.38 5.52
C GLY A 367 23.22 -18.75 4.15
N VAL A 368 24.36 -18.87 3.45
CA VAL A 368 24.56 -18.35 2.09
C VAL A 368 24.85 -19.49 1.12
N SER A 369 24.19 -19.47 -0.03
CA SER A 369 24.49 -20.34 -1.17
C SER A 369 24.71 -19.53 -2.42
N VAL A 370 25.53 -20.05 -3.33
CA VAL A 370 25.80 -19.51 -4.65
C VAL A 370 25.49 -20.60 -5.67
N ASP A 371 24.65 -20.27 -6.65
CA ASP A 371 24.16 -21.20 -7.68
C ASP A 371 23.62 -22.53 -7.12
N GLY A 372 22.97 -22.43 -5.94
CA GLY A 372 22.38 -23.57 -5.24
C GLY A 372 23.30 -24.27 -4.26
N GLU A 373 24.62 -24.05 -4.30
CA GLU A 373 25.60 -24.66 -3.40
C GLU A 373 25.86 -23.80 -2.17
N ILE A 374 25.81 -24.41 -0.97
CA ILE A 374 26.11 -23.72 0.30
C ILE A 374 27.60 -23.41 0.37
N VAL A 375 27.93 -22.11 0.51
CA VAL A 375 29.31 -21.66 0.68
C VAL A 375 29.53 -21.28 2.15
N LYS A 376 30.54 -21.91 2.79
CA LYS A 376 30.93 -21.63 4.19
C LYS A 376 32.28 -20.93 4.31
N ASP A 377 33.07 -20.96 3.25
CA ASP A 377 34.37 -20.31 3.24
C ASP A 377 34.24 -18.82 2.99
N ILE A 378 34.55 -18.02 4.01
CA ILE A 378 34.54 -16.56 3.96
C ILE A 378 35.60 -15.95 3.01
N LYS A 379 36.57 -16.75 2.56
CA LYS A 379 37.62 -16.34 1.65
C LYS A 379 37.30 -16.64 0.18
N THR A 380 36.15 -17.21 -0.10
CA THR A 380 35.69 -17.47 -1.48
C THR A 380 35.68 -16.19 -2.29
N VAL A 381 36.29 -16.21 -3.47
CA VAL A 381 36.34 -15.11 -4.42
C VAL A 381 35.74 -15.53 -5.75
N TYR A 382 35.15 -14.55 -6.45
CA TYR A 382 34.57 -14.72 -7.78
C TYR A 382 35.26 -13.79 -8.76
N THR A 383 35.61 -14.31 -9.94
CA THR A 383 36.28 -13.55 -10.99
C THR A 383 35.26 -12.75 -11.81
N LYS A 384 35.74 -11.71 -12.51
CA LYS A 384 34.91 -10.94 -13.46
C LYS A 384 34.23 -11.85 -14.49
N GLU A 385 34.93 -12.89 -14.95
CA GLU A 385 34.38 -13.84 -15.94
C GLU A 385 33.17 -14.60 -15.40
N GLN A 386 33.22 -15.04 -14.13
CA GLN A 386 32.10 -15.73 -13.46
C GLN A 386 30.91 -14.80 -13.21
N LEU A 387 31.14 -13.51 -13.07
CA LEU A 387 30.15 -12.48 -12.84
C LEU A 387 29.65 -11.82 -14.13
N SER A 388 30.24 -12.14 -15.27
CA SER A 388 29.84 -11.63 -16.59
C SER A 388 28.70 -12.46 -17.19
N GLY A 389 27.97 -11.91 -18.16
CA GLY A 389 26.87 -12.58 -18.83
C GLY A 389 25.66 -12.80 -17.88
N GLU A 390 25.32 -14.04 -17.57
CA GLU A 390 24.23 -14.36 -16.65
C GLU A 390 24.57 -14.14 -15.18
N GLY A 391 25.87 -13.98 -14.85
CA GLY A 391 26.37 -13.78 -13.49
C GLY A 391 26.14 -15.00 -12.59
N ILE A 392 26.12 -14.77 -11.28
CA ILE A 392 25.86 -15.80 -10.25
C ILE A 392 24.59 -15.50 -9.46
N VAL A 393 23.94 -16.54 -8.96
CA VAL A 393 22.76 -16.41 -8.08
C VAL A 393 23.19 -16.59 -6.63
N VAL A 394 23.15 -15.51 -5.85
CA VAL A 394 23.48 -15.53 -4.43
C VAL A 394 22.20 -15.55 -3.62
N LYS A 395 22.09 -16.48 -2.67
CA LYS A 395 20.93 -16.66 -1.81
C LYS A 395 21.34 -16.60 -0.34
N ARG A 396 20.58 -15.84 0.48
CA ARG A 396 20.68 -15.81 1.94
C ARG A 396 19.43 -16.40 2.58
N GLY A 397 19.58 -17.50 3.29
CA GLY A 397 18.46 -18.23 3.89
C GLY A 397 17.51 -18.78 2.82
N LYS A 398 16.23 -18.94 3.17
CA LYS A 398 15.25 -19.54 2.27
C LYS A 398 14.57 -18.54 1.31
N LYS A 399 14.62 -17.24 1.60
CA LYS A 399 13.71 -16.24 0.97
C LYS A 399 14.42 -15.09 0.25
N ASN A 400 15.68 -14.82 0.56
CA ASN A 400 16.41 -13.67 0.00
C ASN A 400 17.45 -14.14 -1.00
N PHE A 401 17.38 -13.65 -2.23
CA PHE A 401 18.32 -13.98 -3.31
C PHE A 401 18.49 -12.80 -4.25
N ARG A 402 19.62 -12.78 -4.96
CA ARG A 402 19.99 -11.80 -5.98
C ARG A 402 20.80 -12.48 -7.05
N ARG A 403 20.56 -12.11 -8.32
CA ARG A 403 21.52 -12.32 -9.37
C ARG A 403 22.58 -11.23 -9.24
N VAL A 404 23.84 -11.57 -9.32
CA VAL A 404 24.94 -10.62 -9.26
C VAL A 404 25.72 -10.67 -10.56
N VAL A 405 25.78 -9.53 -11.25
CA VAL A 405 26.48 -9.38 -12.53
C VAL A 405 27.47 -8.22 -12.46
N VAL A 406 28.52 -8.29 -13.26
CA VAL A 406 29.42 -7.15 -13.50
C VAL A 406 29.13 -6.59 -14.87
N LYS A 407 28.92 -5.27 -14.91
CA LYS A 407 28.78 -4.48 -16.14
C LYS A 407 30.02 -3.65 -16.42
#